data_f6d367b00e847687fa5024e36dd8b6a8
#
_entry.id   f6d367b00e847687fa5024e36dd8b6a8
#
_cell.length_a   1.000
_cell.length_b   1.000
_cell.length_c   1.000
_cell.angle_alpha   90.00
_cell.angle_beta   90.00
_cell.angle_gamma   90.00
#
_symmetry.space_group_name_H-M   'P 1'
#
loop_
_entity.id
_entity.type
_entity.pdbx_description
1 polymer ?
#
loop_
_entity_poly.entity_id
_entity_poly.type
_entity_poly.pdbx_seq_one_letter_code
_entity_poly.pdbx_strand_id
1 'polypeptide(L)'
;KLLERWTGGRIKATEHRVIGQAEDGTSKARHSIPFFYEPRADARITPLPLSPALPDIEPFAPFEYGDHLWAAMTRFVEFRGLENLRPPGGARRGR
;
A
#
# COMPACT_ATOMS: atom_id res chain seq x y z
N LYS A 1 -0.22 -2.53 -4.66
CA LYS A 1 -0.81 -1.43 -5.49
C LYS A 1 0.17 -0.28 -5.73
N LEU A 2 1.05 0.06 -4.79
CA LEU A 2 2.03 1.13 -4.99
C LEU A 2 2.92 0.87 -6.21
N LEU A 3 3.57 -0.29 -6.29
CA LEU A 3 4.45 -0.64 -7.42
C LEU A 3 3.72 -0.66 -8.77
N GLU A 4 2.47 -1.11 -8.80
CA GLU A 4 1.67 -1.06 -10.01
C GLU A 4 1.47 0.37 -10.50
N ARG A 5 1.08 1.24 -9.59
CA ARG A 5 0.89 2.66 -9.88
C ARG A 5 2.21 3.33 -10.26
N TRP A 6 3.26 3.08 -9.49
CA TRP A 6 4.58 3.68 -9.70
C TRP A 6 5.24 3.28 -11.01
N THR A 7 5.03 2.02 -11.43
CA THR A 7 5.59 1.50 -12.68
C THR A 7 4.66 1.68 -13.90
N GLY A 8 3.58 2.44 -13.76
CA GLY A 8 2.60 2.60 -14.84
C GLY A 8 1.97 1.28 -15.28
N GLY A 9 1.70 0.39 -14.32
CA GLY A 9 1.03 -0.88 -14.56
C GLY A 9 1.93 -2.05 -14.99
N ARG A 10 3.25 -1.85 -15.08
CA ARG A 10 4.18 -2.92 -15.50
C ARG A 10 4.33 -4.01 -14.44
N ILE A 11 4.31 -3.63 -13.17
CA ILE A 11 4.29 -4.58 -12.05
C ILE A 11 2.87 -4.62 -11.51
N LYS A 12 2.16 -5.69 -11.81
CA LYS A 12 0.77 -5.86 -11.38
C LYS A 12 0.66 -6.15 -9.89
N ALA A 13 -0.30 -5.53 -9.23
CA ALA A 13 -0.73 -5.91 -7.89
C ALA A 13 -1.68 -7.10 -7.98
N THR A 14 -1.28 -8.23 -7.40
CA THR A 14 -2.12 -9.44 -7.39
C THR A 14 -3.19 -9.32 -6.32
N GLU A 15 -4.44 -9.43 -6.70
CA GLU A 15 -5.53 -9.58 -5.73
C GLU A 15 -5.41 -10.93 -5.03
N HIS A 16 -5.55 -10.91 -3.72
CA HIS A 16 -5.41 -12.10 -2.89
C HIS A 16 -6.33 -12.01 -1.67
N ARG A 17 -6.63 -13.16 -1.12
CA ARG A 17 -7.44 -13.30 0.09
C ARG A 17 -6.95 -14.46 0.94
N VAL A 18 -7.33 -14.46 2.20
CA VAL A 18 -7.13 -15.60 3.09
C VAL A 18 -8.32 -16.54 2.99
N ILE A 19 -8.07 -17.82 2.76
CA ILE A 19 -9.07 -18.88 2.77
C ILE A 19 -8.89 -19.67 4.05
N GLY A 20 -9.89 -19.64 4.92
CA GLY A 20 -9.81 -20.22 6.27
C GLY A 20 -10.32 -21.65 6.40
N GLN A 21 -10.88 -22.24 5.36
CA GLN A 21 -11.45 -23.59 5.40
C GLN A 21 -10.70 -24.52 4.46
N ALA A 22 -10.42 -25.75 4.94
CA ALA A 22 -10.02 -26.84 4.07
C ALA A 22 -11.24 -27.33 3.27
N GLU A 23 -11.02 -28.01 2.13
CA GLU A 23 -12.08 -28.53 1.27
C GLU A 23 -13.01 -29.53 2.01
N ASP A 24 -12.52 -30.17 3.05
CA ASP A 24 -13.27 -31.10 3.92
C ASP A 24 -14.08 -30.40 5.03
N GLY A 25 -14.12 -29.06 5.04
CA GLY A 25 -14.84 -28.28 6.06
C GLY A 25 -14.12 -28.18 7.39
N THR A 26 -12.94 -28.77 7.55
CA THR A 26 -12.14 -28.66 8.78
C THR A 26 -11.35 -27.37 8.79
N SER A 27 -11.35 -26.65 9.92
CA SER A 27 -10.50 -25.51 10.16
C SER A 27 -9.17 -25.96 10.75
N LYS A 28 -8.08 -25.80 9.99
CA LYS A 28 -6.73 -26.06 10.49
C LYS A 28 -6.07 -24.75 10.91
N ALA A 29 -5.51 -24.71 12.10
CA ALA A 29 -4.67 -23.61 12.53
C ALA A 29 -3.46 -23.48 11.61
N ARG A 30 -3.18 -22.26 11.13
CA ARG A 30 -1.99 -21.95 10.34
C ARG A 30 -1.41 -20.62 10.75
N HIS A 31 -0.13 -20.47 10.53
CA HIS A 31 0.58 -19.22 10.74
C HIS A 31 0.98 -18.63 9.38
N SER A 32 0.96 -17.31 9.29
CA SER A 32 1.44 -16.56 8.14
C SER A 32 2.23 -15.37 8.64
N ILE A 33 3.44 -15.21 8.15
CA ILE A 33 4.35 -14.12 8.53
C ILE A 33 4.70 -13.35 7.26
N PRO A 34 3.93 -12.33 6.91
CA PRO A 34 4.24 -11.50 5.75
C PRO A 34 5.43 -10.59 6.05
N PHE A 35 6.27 -10.36 5.05
CA PHE A 35 7.31 -9.36 5.07
C PHE A 35 6.93 -8.20 4.17
N PHE A 36 6.86 -6.99 4.74
CA PHE A 36 6.57 -5.77 3.99
C PHE A 36 7.84 -5.01 3.71
N TYR A 37 8.22 -4.94 2.44
CA TYR A 37 9.31 -4.10 1.99
C TYR A 37 8.74 -2.76 1.52
N GLU A 38 9.03 -1.71 2.26
CA GLU A 38 8.38 -0.41 2.07
C GLU A 38 9.40 0.73 2.02
N PRO A 39 9.09 1.82 1.29
CA PRO A 39 9.86 3.05 1.37
C PRO A 39 9.79 3.67 2.77
N ARG A 40 10.67 4.61 3.03
CA ARG A 40 10.53 5.48 4.21
C ARG A 40 9.24 6.30 4.11
N ALA A 41 8.66 6.64 5.26
CA ALA A 41 7.41 7.40 5.31
C ALA A 41 7.52 8.78 4.63
N ASP A 42 8.70 9.41 4.70
CA ASP A 42 9.00 10.69 4.06
C ASP A 42 9.52 10.56 2.61
N ALA A 43 9.51 9.36 2.06
CA ALA A 43 9.91 9.16 0.67
C ALA A 43 8.89 9.79 -0.27
N ARG A 44 9.37 10.64 -1.17
CA ARG A 44 8.55 11.24 -2.21
C ARG A 44 8.43 10.29 -3.38
N ILE A 45 7.22 9.89 -3.68
CA ILE A 45 6.89 9.01 -4.79
C ILE A 45 6.51 9.90 -5.99
N THR A 46 7.29 9.78 -7.05
CA THR A 46 7.05 10.46 -8.33
C THR A 46 6.86 9.42 -9.42
N PRO A 47 6.12 9.72 -10.49
CA PRO A 47 6.04 8.82 -11.63
C PRO A 47 7.44 8.46 -12.13
N LEU A 48 7.71 7.18 -12.36
CA LEU A 48 8.97 6.76 -12.96
C LEU A 48 9.00 7.20 -14.44
N PRO A 49 10.14 7.68 -14.95
CA PRO A 49 10.29 8.09 -16.34
C PRO A 49 10.42 6.86 -17.26
N LEU A 50 9.49 5.93 -17.11
CA LEU A 50 9.37 4.76 -17.97
C LEU A 50 8.54 5.14 -19.20
N SER A 51 8.76 4.46 -20.31
CA SER A 51 7.95 4.59 -21.54
C SER A 51 6.46 4.60 -21.21
N PRO A 52 5.60 5.16 -22.06
CA PRO A 52 4.24 5.51 -21.67
C PRO A 52 3.57 4.47 -20.78
N ALA A 53 2.87 4.94 -19.76
CA ALA A 53 2.09 4.09 -18.88
C ALA A 53 1.12 3.24 -19.70
N LEU A 54 0.77 2.07 -19.19
CA LEU A 54 -0.29 1.29 -19.81
C LEU A 54 -1.61 2.08 -19.76
N PRO A 55 -2.51 1.92 -20.76
CA PRO A 55 -3.68 2.77 -20.93
C PRO A 55 -4.59 2.87 -19.70
N ASP A 56 -4.62 1.80 -18.89
CA ASP A 56 -5.52 1.69 -17.74
C ASP A 56 -4.93 2.28 -16.45
N ILE A 57 -3.75 2.90 -16.52
CA ILE A 57 -3.09 3.47 -15.34
C ILE A 57 -3.18 4.99 -15.37
N GLU A 58 -3.92 5.52 -14.43
CA GLU A 58 -4.06 6.95 -14.25
C GLU A 58 -2.73 7.60 -13.87
N PRO A 59 -2.38 8.71 -14.51
CA PRO A 59 -1.29 9.56 -14.07
C PRO A 59 -1.52 10.03 -12.62
N PHE A 60 -0.48 10.18 -11.84
CA PHE A 60 -0.59 10.66 -10.48
C PHE A 60 0.36 11.82 -10.19
N ALA A 61 -0.08 12.73 -9.34
CA ALA A 61 0.78 13.77 -8.78
C ALA A 61 1.72 13.17 -7.74
N PRO A 62 2.95 13.69 -7.60
CA PRO A 62 3.87 13.24 -6.55
C PRO A 62 3.25 13.33 -5.16
N PHE A 63 3.53 12.32 -4.31
CA PHE A 63 3.03 12.25 -2.94
C PHE A 63 4.07 11.66 -2.00
N GLU A 64 3.91 11.87 -0.70
CA GLU A 64 4.72 11.20 0.31
C GLU A 64 4.17 9.80 0.61
N TYR A 65 5.05 8.82 0.72
CA TYR A 65 4.64 7.45 0.96
C TYR A 65 3.86 7.27 2.27
N GLY A 66 4.26 7.95 3.32
CA GLY A 66 3.56 7.91 4.61
C GLY A 66 2.11 8.35 4.54
N ASP A 67 1.80 9.38 3.75
CA ASP A 67 0.41 9.82 3.54
C ASP A 67 -0.39 8.75 2.80
N HIS A 68 0.21 8.13 1.78
CA HIS A 68 -0.42 7.03 1.04
C HIS A 68 -0.68 5.81 1.93
N LEU A 69 0.32 5.42 2.73
CA LEU A 69 0.21 4.29 3.66
C LEU A 69 -0.87 4.56 4.70
N TRP A 70 -0.87 5.74 5.30
CA TRP A 70 -1.84 6.11 6.32
C TRP A 70 -3.27 6.12 5.78
N ALA A 71 -3.49 6.70 4.62
CA ALA A 71 -4.79 6.67 3.96
C ALA A 71 -5.27 5.24 3.63
N ALA A 72 -4.36 4.32 3.36
CA ALA A 72 -4.69 2.92 3.15
C ALA A 72 -5.02 2.20 4.47
N MET A 73 -4.23 2.44 5.52
CA MET A 73 -4.40 1.80 6.83
C MET A 73 -5.69 2.22 7.52
N THR A 74 -6.07 3.48 7.45
CA THR A 74 -7.30 3.99 8.09
C THR A 74 -8.59 3.45 7.49
N ARG A 75 -8.51 2.70 6.39
CA ARG A 75 -9.66 1.95 5.84
C ARG A 75 -9.96 0.67 6.63
N PHE A 76 -9.00 0.15 7.38
CA PHE A 76 -9.20 -1.03 8.21
C PHE A 76 -9.92 -0.67 9.52
N VAL A 77 -10.76 -1.59 9.97
CA VAL A 77 -11.60 -1.39 11.17
C VAL A 77 -10.75 -1.07 12.40
N GLU A 78 -9.60 -1.71 12.53
CA GLU A 78 -8.67 -1.56 13.64
C GLU A 78 -8.10 -0.15 13.78
N PHE A 79 -8.08 0.60 12.69
CA PHE A 79 -7.52 1.96 12.64
C PHE A 79 -8.60 3.05 12.57
N ARG A 80 -9.88 2.67 12.65
CA ARG A 80 -10.98 3.65 12.70
C ARG A 80 -10.89 4.47 13.98
N GLY A 81 -11.05 5.78 13.84
CA GLY A 81 -10.90 6.73 14.95
C GLY A 81 -9.46 7.21 15.17
N LEU A 82 -8.51 6.66 14.42
CA LEU A 82 -7.08 7.04 14.47
C LEU A 82 -6.65 7.92 13.29
N GLU A 83 -7.60 8.40 12.50
CA GLU A 83 -7.35 9.17 11.28
C GLU A 83 -6.53 10.44 11.53
N ASN A 84 -6.64 10.99 12.74
CA ASN A 84 -5.90 12.17 13.16
C ASN A 84 -4.48 11.87 13.69
N LEU A 85 -4.16 10.60 13.92
CA LEU A 85 -2.84 10.19 14.37
C LEU A 85 -1.95 9.97 13.16
N ARG A 86 -1.09 10.92 12.88
CA ARG A 86 -0.07 10.74 11.85
C ARG A 86 1.06 9.86 12.35
N PRO A 87 1.59 8.95 11.51
CA PRO A 87 2.77 8.18 11.88
C PRO A 87 3.94 9.12 12.18
N PRO A 88 4.83 8.76 13.15
CA PRO A 88 6.05 9.51 13.39
C PRO A 88 6.89 9.54 12.10
N GLY A 89 7.14 10.68 11.55
CA GLY A 89 7.85 10.87 10.29
C GLY A 89 7.10 11.75 9.29
N GLY A 90 5.78 11.86 9.44
CA GLY A 90 4.96 12.83 8.71
C GLY A 90 5.01 14.24 9.32
N ALA A 91 5.88 14.47 10.30
CA ALA A 91 6.21 15.82 10.72
C ALA A 91 6.89 16.47 9.52
N ARG A 92 6.18 17.37 8.86
CA ARG A 92 6.80 18.32 7.95
C ARG A 92 8.06 18.83 8.66
N ARG A 93 9.22 18.48 8.15
CA ARG A 93 10.37 19.31 8.42
C ARG A 93 9.96 20.67 7.88
N GLY A 94 9.54 21.54 8.79
CA GLY A 94 9.32 22.90 8.47
C GLY A 94 10.61 23.42 7.86
N ARG A 95 10.50 23.84 6.62
CA ARG A 95 11.45 24.68 5.89
C ARG A 95 12.90 24.29 5.93
#